data_bc4f542b0dc724267bba03d9c2fb3f93
#
_entry.id   bc4f542b0dc724267bba03d9c2fb3f93
#
_cell.length_a   1.000
_cell.length_b   1.000
_cell.length_c   1.000
_cell.angle_alpha   90.00
_cell.angle_beta   90.00
_cell.angle_gamma   90.00
#
_symmetry.space_group_name_H-M   'P 1'
#
loop_
_entity.id
_entity.type
_entity.pdbx_description
1 polymer ?
#
loop_
_entity_poly.entity_id
_entity_poly.type
_entity_poly.pdbx_seq_one_letter_code
_entity_poly.pdbx_strand_id
1 'polypeptide(L)'
;MEKKEIISRGSFAVLITFFMIGTSILITPSALAHEAKQDAWLACLVGIGMNGLNAFLYVVLGERFAGQTLAQYCEIILGKWFGKAVCLAFVLFFYLLASLMMGDLGFFITSQIMQETPIEMLQILFTLIVVMAVRSGFVVYTRAAVVFFPWLIILFLLLIVPLLPKFNMNNFLPVMEYGVKPILRGGFSFYGLQEMSVLLMFYPFVAKMRGLRSGFTAGIGVGGAILFITTVGSIAVLGEALTTNQLFPAYTLAKNISIGHFLERVEGILISIWVLSIFIKIVLTFHASLLGFVQILNIKDEKPLIAPLALGMIVLSLMCYPNTIYINDYLGRNWAPFSLIFTLFLPLMLLVVSWIRRKRSFPHP
;
A
#
# COMPACT_ATOMS: atom_id res chain seq x y z
N MET A 1 24.69 -15.27 -17.99
CA MET A 1 23.95 -15.31 -16.69
C MET A 1 23.91 -13.87 -16.17
N GLU A 2 22.82 -13.16 -16.37
CA GLU A 2 22.64 -11.87 -15.69
C GLU A 2 22.64 -12.09 -14.18
N LYS A 3 23.51 -11.35 -13.48
CA LYS A 3 23.53 -11.33 -12.02
C LYS A 3 22.13 -10.96 -11.55
N LYS A 4 21.36 -11.90 -10.96
CA LYS A 4 20.09 -11.59 -10.34
C LYS A 4 20.33 -10.45 -9.35
N GLU A 5 19.79 -9.29 -9.63
CA GLU A 5 19.86 -8.12 -8.76
C GLU A 5 19.09 -8.43 -7.48
N ILE A 6 19.77 -8.43 -6.35
CA ILE A 6 19.23 -8.89 -5.08
C ILE A 6 19.27 -7.75 -4.06
N ILE A 7 18.14 -7.50 -3.39
CA ILE A 7 18.03 -6.53 -2.30
C ILE A 7 18.22 -7.17 -0.92
N SER A 8 18.64 -6.37 0.05
CA SER A 8 18.81 -6.81 1.44
C SER A 8 17.45 -6.97 2.16
N ARG A 9 17.46 -7.70 3.30
CA ARG A 9 16.30 -7.76 4.23
C ARG A 9 15.79 -6.40 4.65
N GLY A 10 16.74 -5.52 5.01
CA GLY A 10 16.40 -4.15 5.46
C GLY A 10 15.76 -3.34 4.35
N SER A 11 16.29 -3.43 3.12
CA SER A 11 15.70 -2.77 1.96
C SER A 11 14.28 -3.27 1.68
N PHE A 12 14.02 -4.57 1.85
CA PHE A 12 12.69 -5.14 1.70
C PHE A 12 11.73 -4.65 2.79
N ALA A 13 12.18 -4.56 4.05
CA ALA A 13 11.39 -3.99 5.14
C ALA A 13 11.01 -2.52 4.87
N VAL A 14 11.95 -1.73 4.33
CA VAL A 14 11.70 -0.34 3.93
C VAL A 14 10.62 -0.28 2.84
N LEU A 15 10.70 -1.12 1.81
CA LEU A 15 9.65 -1.18 0.77
C LEU A 15 8.28 -1.51 1.35
N ILE A 16 8.20 -2.48 2.27
CA ILE A 16 6.93 -2.83 2.95
C ILE A 16 6.41 -1.65 3.75
N THR A 17 7.29 -0.92 4.47
CA THR A 17 6.91 0.28 5.21
C THR A 17 6.29 1.33 4.29
N PHE A 18 6.97 1.67 3.19
CA PHE A 18 6.44 2.61 2.20
C PHE A 18 5.13 2.14 1.59
N PHE A 19 5.04 0.86 1.27
CA PHE A 19 3.84 0.25 0.71
C PHE A 19 2.65 0.34 1.67
N MET A 20 2.90 0.10 2.95
CA MET A 20 1.87 0.15 3.99
C MET A 20 1.40 1.57 4.26
N ILE A 21 2.30 2.55 4.32
CA ILE A 21 1.98 3.96 4.52
C ILE A 21 1.24 4.52 3.30
N GLY A 22 1.76 4.34 2.10
CA GLY A 22 1.24 4.72 0.78
C GLY A 22 0.00 5.60 0.78
N THR A 23 -1.12 5.08 0.30
CA THR A 23 -2.43 5.77 0.35
C THR A 23 -2.99 5.86 1.77
N SER A 24 -2.64 4.88 2.63
CA SER A 24 -3.30 4.65 3.91
C SER A 24 -3.11 5.78 4.92
N ILE A 25 -1.99 6.49 4.93
CA ILE A 25 -1.73 7.53 5.93
C ILE A 25 -2.77 8.67 5.87
N LEU A 26 -3.30 8.99 4.68
CA LEU A 26 -4.31 10.04 4.52
C LEU A 26 -5.72 9.57 4.87
N ILE A 27 -6.09 8.36 4.45
CA ILE A 27 -7.49 7.90 4.47
C ILE A 27 -7.82 6.95 5.62
N THR A 28 -6.83 6.25 6.17
CA THR A 28 -7.06 5.26 7.24
C THR A 28 -7.76 5.84 8.47
N PRO A 29 -7.36 7.01 9.01
CA PRO A 29 -8.05 7.54 10.20
C PRO A 29 -9.54 7.78 9.97
N SER A 30 -9.93 8.29 8.80
CA SER A 30 -11.35 8.48 8.44
C SER A 30 -12.09 7.15 8.29
N ALA A 31 -11.52 6.21 7.54
CA ALA A 31 -12.13 4.90 7.34
C ALA A 31 -12.35 4.14 8.65
N LEU A 32 -11.40 4.20 9.57
CA LEU A 32 -11.50 3.58 10.89
C LEU A 32 -12.50 4.30 11.79
N ALA A 33 -12.49 5.64 11.81
CA ALA A 33 -13.43 6.43 12.63
C ALA A 33 -14.88 6.30 12.12
N HIS A 34 -15.08 6.13 10.82
CA HIS A 34 -16.41 5.87 10.25
C HIS A 34 -17.02 4.59 10.78
N GLU A 35 -16.24 3.53 10.96
CA GLU A 35 -16.71 2.24 11.47
C GLU A 35 -16.69 2.16 13.00
N ALA A 36 -15.56 2.55 13.62
CA ALA A 36 -15.29 2.32 15.04
C ALA A 36 -15.34 3.58 15.91
N LYS A 37 -15.64 4.75 15.31
CA LYS A 37 -15.76 6.03 15.99
C LYS A 37 -14.52 6.36 16.84
N GLN A 38 -14.67 6.72 18.13
CA GLN A 38 -13.57 6.98 19.05
C GLN A 38 -12.64 5.78 19.25
N ASP A 39 -13.12 4.55 18.98
CA ASP A 39 -12.36 3.31 19.08
C ASP A 39 -11.55 2.98 17.80
N ALA A 40 -11.40 3.93 16.88
CA ALA A 40 -10.62 3.77 15.64
C ALA A 40 -9.19 3.26 15.88
N TRP A 41 -8.57 3.64 17.01
CA TRP A 41 -7.25 3.18 17.40
C TRP A 41 -7.22 1.67 17.71
N LEU A 42 -8.25 1.10 18.33
CA LEU A 42 -8.38 -0.35 18.53
C LEU A 42 -8.59 -1.07 17.20
N ALA A 43 -9.43 -0.51 16.33
CA ALA A 43 -9.63 -1.05 14.99
C ALA A 43 -8.34 -1.06 14.16
N CYS A 44 -7.49 -0.03 14.29
CA CYS A 44 -6.18 0.03 13.66
C CYS A 44 -5.28 -1.13 14.15
N LEU A 45 -5.21 -1.40 15.45
CA LEU A 45 -4.44 -2.52 16.00
C LEU A 45 -4.94 -3.87 15.49
N VAL A 46 -6.26 -4.06 15.43
CA VAL A 46 -6.86 -5.27 14.84
C VAL A 46 -6.43 -5.43 13.39
N GLY A 47 -6.51 -4.37 12.58
CA GLY A 47 -6.12 -4.40 11.18
C GLY A 47 -4.62 -4.66 10.97
N ILE A 48 -3.74 -4.09 11.81
CA ILE A 48 -2.30 -4.39 11.80
C ILE A 48 -2.07 -5.88 12.12
N GLY A 49 -2.76 -6.41 13.12
CA GLY A 49 -2.70 -7.83 13.49
C GLY A 49 -3.14 -8.74 12.33
N MET A 50 -4.25 -8.42 11.65
CA MET A 50 -4.73 -9.16 10.47
C MET A 50 -3.70 -9.13 9.33
N ASN A 51 -3.07 -7.98 9.07
CA ASN A 51 -2.00 -7.87 8.08
C ASN A 51 -0.76 -8.69 8.46
N GLY A 52 -0.42 -8.76 9.75
CA GLY A 52 0.65 -9.62 10.25
C GLY A 52 0.37 -11.11 10.02
N LEU A 53 -0.87 -11.57 10.26
CA LEU A 53 -1.30 -12.94 9.96
C LEU A 53 -1.25 -13.22 8.46
N ASN A 54 -1.70 -12.28 7.64
CA ASN A 54 -1.65 -12.43 6.19
C ASN A 54 -0.21 -12.45 5.65
N ALA A 55 0.68 -11.66 6.22
CA ALA A 55 2.10 -11.70 5.88
C ALA A 55 2.73 -13.08 6.18
N PHE A 56 2.28 -13.77 7.23
CA PHE A 56 2.72 -15.14 7.51
C PHE A 56 2.32 -16.09 6.36
N LEU A 57 1.10 -15.98 5.83
CA LEU A 57 0.66 -16.73 4.64
C LEU A 57 1.60 -16.47 3.45
N TYR A 58 1.95 -15.21 3.20
CA TYR A 58 2.83 -14.83 2.10
C TYR A 58 4.26 -15.38 2.28
N VAL A 59 4.78 -15.33 3.50
CA VAL A 59 6.10 -15.88 3.81
C VAL A 59 6.12 -17.40 3.57
N VAL A 60 5.11 -18.14 4.08
CA VAL A 60 5.02 -19.59 3.87
C VAL A 60 4.93 -19.94 2.39
N LEU A 61 4.14 -19.18 1.62
CA LEU A 61 4.02 -19.38 0.19
C LEU A 61 5.35 -19.09 -0.53
N GLY A 62 6.03 -17.99 -0.18
CA GLY A 62 7.32 -17.62 -0.75
C GLY A 62 8.45 -18.60 -0.40
N GLU A 63 8.49 -19.09 0.84
CA GLU A 63 9.47 -20.13 1.27
C GLU A 63 9.28 -21.45 0.52
N ARG A 64 8.03 -21.78 0.19
CA ARG A 64 7.70 -23.01 -0.54
C ARG A 64 8.11 -22.93 -2.01
N PHE A 65 8.08 -21.73 -2.62
CA PHE A 65 8.42 -21.47 -4.03
C PHE A 65 9.59 -20.49 -4.14
N ALA A 66 10.65 -20.79 -3.42
CA ALA A 66 11.85 -19.96 -3.37
C ALA A 66 12.42 -19.64 -4.76
N GLY A 67 12.73 -18.36 -4.98
CA GLY A 67 13.31 -17.88 -6.23
C GLY A 67 12.33 -17.79 -7.40
N GLN A 68 11.02 -17.93 -7.16
CA GLN A 68 9.98 -17.82 -8.17
C GLN A 68 9.04 -16.65 -7.90
N THR A 69 8.54 -16.02 -8.96
CA THR A 69 7.52 -14.97 -8.89
C THR A 69 6.13 -15.58 -8.67
N LEU A 70 5.17 -14.73 -8.26
CA LEU A 70 3.77 -15.11 -8.17
C LEU A 70 3.26 -15.77 -9.46
N ALA A 71 3.60 -15.23 -10.63
CA ALA A 71 3.20 -15.76 -11.92
C ALA A 71 3.73 -17.17 -12.16
N GLN A 72 5.00 -17.40 -11.85
CA GLN A 72 5.64 -18.70 -12.06
C GLN A 72 5.05 -19.78 -11.15
N TYR A 73 4.86 -19.49 -9.85
CA TYR A 73 4.29 -20.54 -9.00
C TYR A 73 2.78 -20.75 -9.21
N CYS A 74 2.03 -19.76 -9.73
CA CYS A 74 0.67 -20.02 -10.19
C CYS A 74 0.65 -21.12 -11.27
N GLU A 75 1.55 -21.06 -12.27
CA GLU A 75 1.65 -22.09 -13.30
C GLU A 75 2.12 -23.45 -12.74
N ILE A 76 3.06 -23.45 -11.79
CA ILE A 76 3.55 -24.67 -11.16
C ILE A 76 2.43 -25.37 -10.37
N ILE A 77 1.65 -24.60 -9.60
CA ILE A 77 0.62 -25.15 -8.71
C ILE A 77 -0.60 -25.60 -9.51
N LEU A 78 -1.11 -24.75 -10.39
CA LEU A 78 -2.41 -24.92 -11.05
C LEU A 78 -2.29 -25.53 -12.45
N GLY A 79 -1.08 -25.54 -13.03
CA GLY A 79 -0.84 -25.94 -14.42
C GLY A 79 -0.89 -24.76 -15.38
N LYS A 80 -0.46 -24.99 -16.62
CA LYS A 80 -0.17 -23.93 -17.61
C LYS A 80 -1.37 -23.01 -17.88
N TRP A 81 -2.54 -23.57 -18.17
CA TRP A 81 -3.72 -22.77 -18.58
C TRP A 81 -4.40 -22.10 -17.41
N PHE A 82 -4.75 -22.86 -16.37
CA PHE A 82 -5.45 -22.32 -15.20
C PHE A 82 -4.53 -21.43 -14.36
N GLY A 83 -3.24 -21.76 -14.27
CA GLY A 83 -2.24 -20.91 -13.63
C GLY A 83 -2.08 -19.56 -14.30
N LYS A 84 -2.07 -19.50 -15.66
CA LYS A 84 -2.06 -18.24 -16.38
C LYS A 84 -3.32 -17.41 -16.20
N ALA A 85 -4.50 -18.04 -16.13
CA ALA A 85 -5.76 -17.34 -15.86
C ALA A 85 -5.77 -16.69 -14.47
N VAL A 86 -5.35 -17.43 -13.44
CA VAL A 86 -5.24 -16.88 -12.07
C VAL A 86 -4.17 -15.79 -11.99
N CYS A 87 -3.03 -16.00 -12.66
CA CYS A 87 -1.98 -14.97 -12.74
C CYS A 87 -2.51 -13.70 -13.42
N LEU A 88 -3.25 -13.82 -14.53
CA LEU A 88 -3.85 -12.67 -15.22
C LEU A 88 -4.80 -11.91 -14.31
N ALA A 89 -5.60 -12.60 -13.50
CA ALA A 89 -6.47 -11.97 -12.51
C ALA A 89 -5.68 -11.13 -11.50
N PHE A 90 -4.56 -11.64 -10.96
CA PHE A 90 -3.66 -10.85 -10.11
C PHE A 90 -3.06 -9.64 -10.83
N VAL A 91 -2.59 -9.84 -12.05
CA VAL A 91 -1.94 -8.78 -12.86
C VAL A 91 -2.93 -7.65 -13.16
N LEU A 92 -4.16 -7.97 -13.53
CA LEU A 92 -5.21 -7.00 -13.75
C LEU A 92 -5.60 -6.27 -12.46
N PHE A 93 -5.64 -6.98 -11.33
CA PHE A 93 -5.85 -6.36 -10.02
C PHE A 93 -4.73 -5.37 -9.66
N PHE A 94 -3.46 -5.75 -9.86
CA PHE A 94 -2.32 -4.85 -9.61
C PHE A 94 -2.34 -3.64 -10.53
N TYR A 95 -2.72 -3.84 -11.80
CA TYR A 95 -2.83 -2.75 -12.75
C TYR A 95 -3.96 -1.77 -12.38
N LEU A 96 -5.12 -2.30 -12.02
CA LEU A 96 -6.24 -1.50 -11.51
C LEU A 96 -5.83 -0.73 -10.24
N LEU A 97 -5.16 -1.39 -9.30
CA LEU A 97 -4.68 -0.78 -8.07
C LEU A 97 -3.69 0.38 -8.35
N ALA A 98 -2.73 0.20 -9.27
CA ALA A 98 -1.81 1.26 -9.66
C ALA A 98 -2.56 2.46 -10.28
N SER A 99 -3.57 2.19 -11.11
CA SER A 99 -4.40 3.22 -11.73
C SER A 99 -5.25 3.98 -10.71
N LEU A 100 -5.85 3.28 -9.75
CA LEU A 100 -6.61 3.92 -8.67
C LEU A 100 -5.71 4.81 -7.80
N MET A 101 -4.52 4.34 -7.42
CA MET A 101 -3.57 5.15 -6.66
C MET A 101 -3.09 6.39 -7.43
N MET A 102 -2.97 6.30 -8.76
CA MET A 102 -2.68 7.46 -9.60
C MET A 102 -3.85 8.45 -9.58
N GLY A 103 -5.08 7.98 -9.54
CA GLY A 103 -6.29 8.78 -9.35
C GLY A 103 -6.32 9.45 -7.98
N ASP A 104 -6.04 8.70 -6.89
CA ASP A 104 -5.95 9.24 -5.52
C ASP A 104 -4.94 10.40 -5.46
N LEU A 105 -3.77 10.21 -6.09
CA LEU A 105 -2.73 11.22 -6.13
C LEU A 105 -3.18 12.48 -6.85
N GLY A 106 -3.72 12.34 -8.05
CA GLY A 106 -4.23 13.47 -8.83
C GLY A 106 -5.33 14.21 -8.07
N PHE A 107 -6.32 13.48 -7.56
CA PHE A 107 -7.45 14.03 -6.82
C PHE A 107 -7.02 14.78 -5.55
N PHE A 108 -6.13 14.22 -4.74
CA PHE A 108 -5.64 14.90 -3.53
C PHE A 108 -4.93 16.20 -3.87
N ILE A 109 -4.01 16.18 -4.85
CA ILE A 109 -3.24 17.38 -5.21
C ILE A 109 -4.14 18.46 -5.78
N THR A 110 -5.07 18.13 -6.68
CA THR A 110 -5.98 19.11 -7.28
C THR A 110 -7.00 19.63 -6.29
N SER A 111 -7.49 18.81 -5.35
CA SER A 111 -8.50 19.27 -4.38
C SER A 111 -7.92 20.05 -3.20
N GLN A 112 -6.67 19.79 -2.80
CA GLN A 112 -6.10 20.35 -1.57
C GLN A 112 -4.99 21.37 -1.80
N ILE A 113 -4.27 21.31 -2.93
CA ILE A 113 -3.03 22.07 -3.12
C ILE A 113 -3.07 22.92 -4.39
N MET A 114 -3.41 22.34 -5.54
CA MET A 114 -3.30 22.94 -6.86
C MET A 114 -4.66 22.93 -7.58
N GLN A 115 -5.64 23.67 -7.06
CA GLN A 115 -7.03 23.63 -7.53
C GLN A 115 -7.23 24.09 -8.98
N GLU A 116 -6.33 24.94 -9.48
CA GLU A 116 -6.37 25.44 -10.86
C GLU A 116 -5.65 24.53 -11.88
N THR A 117 -4.98 23.45 -11.40
CA THR A 117 -4.21 22.57 -12.28
C THR A 117 -5.06 21.39 -12.75
N PRO A 118 -5.16 21.13 -14.06
CA PRO A 118 -5.87 19.96 -14.56
C PRO A 118 -5.26 18.64 -14.01
N ILE A 119 -6.12 17.72 -13.58
CA ILE A 119 -5.71 16.43 -12.97
C ILE A 119 -4.86 15.59 -13.94
N GLU A 120 -5.17 15.66 -15.23
CA GLU A 120 -4.45 14.95 -16.30
C GLU A 120 -2.98 15.37 -16.36
N MET A 121 -2.70 16.66 -16.19
CA MET A 121 -1.34 17.20 -16.23
C MET A 121 -0.49 16.62 -15.10
N LEU A 122 -1.04 16.56 -13.90
CA LEU A 122 -0.37 15.98 -12.74
C LEU A 122 -0.13 14.47 -12.94
N GLN A 123 -1.14 13.75 -13.44
CA GLN A 123 -1.03 12.32 -13.68
C GLN A 123 0.01 12.00 -14.76
N ILE A 124 0.09 12.80 -15.83
CA ILE A 124 1.11 12.66 -16.87
C ILE A 124 2.51 12.86 -16.27
N LEU A 125 2.74 13.96 -15.53
CA LEU A 125 4.04 14.24 -14.92
C LEU A 125 4.47 13.13 -13.94
N PHE A 126 3.55 12.68 -13.08
CA PHE A 126 3.83 11.60 -12.15
C PHE A 126 4.10 10.27 -12.85
N THR A 127 3.32 9.96 -13.89
CA THR A 127 3.52 8.74 -14.68
C THR A 127 4.88 8.74 -15.37
N LEU A 128 5.38 9.88 -15.86
CA LEU A 128 6.73 9.97 -16.41
C LEU A 128 7.80 9.56 -15.38
N ILE A 129 7.66 10.03 -14.12
CA ILE A 129 8.60 9.65 -13.05
C ILE A 129 8.47 8.16 -12.72
N VAL A 130 7.24 7.60 -12.69
CA VAL A 130 7.01 6.16 -12.49
C VAL A 130 7.67 5.34 -13.61
N VAL A 131 7.51 5.74 -14.87
CA VAL A 131 8.15 5.10 -16.02
C VAL A 131 9.67 5.14 -15.92
N MET A 132 10.24 6.28 -15.51
CA MET A 132 11.69 6.40 -15.30
C MET A 132 12.18 5.46 -14.19
N ALA A 133 11.44 5.39 -13.08
CA ALA A 133 11.77 4.50 -11.96
C ALA A 133 11.74 3.03 -12.37
N VAL A 134 10.68 2.59 -13.08
CA VAL A 134 10.55 1.21 -13.54
C VAL A 134 11.63 0.86 -14.58
N ARG A 135 11.93 1.76 -15.51
CA ARG A 135 13.03 1.59 -16.48
C ARG A 135 14.41 1.46 -15.86
N SER A 136 14.60 2.12 -14.70
CA SER A 136 15.85 2.04 -13.93
C SER A 136 16.04 0.70 -13.21
N GLY A 137 14.97 -0.10 -13.10
CA GLY A 137 14.99 -1.43 -12.48
C GLY A 137 14.70 -1.45 -10.99
N PHE A 138 14.29 -2.65 -10.50
CA PHE A 138 13.83 -2.88 -9.14
C PHE A 138 14.82 -2.44 -8.04
N VAL A 139 16.11 -2.73 -8.21
CA VAL A 139 17.13 -2.42 -7.21
C VAL A 139 17.39 -0.93 -7.11
N VAL A 140 17.31 -0.19 -8.23
CA VAL A 140 17.58 1.26 -8.24
C VAL A 140 16.53 2.01 -7.45
N TYR A 141 15.25 1.82 -7.73
CA TYR A 141 14.20 2.51 -6.97
C TYR A 141 14.07 2.00 -5.53
N THR A 142 14.45 0.73 -5.26
CA THR A 142 14.57 0.23 -3.88
C THR A 142 15.66 0.97 -3.12
N ARG A 143 16.84 1.21 -3.73
CA ARG A 143 17.90 2.00 -3.12
C ARG A 143 17.45 3.44 -2.86
N ALA A 144 16.74 4.04 -3.80
CA ALA A 144 16.14 5.37 -3.59
C ALA A 144 15.19 5.37 -2.37
N ALA A 145 14.30 4.37 -2.24
CA ALA A 145 13.44 4.22 -1.07
C ALA A 145 14.24 4.12 0.24
N VAL A 146 15.34 3.36 0.26
CA VAL A 146 16.22 3.24 1.44
C VAL A 146 16.88 4.57 1.80
N VAL A 147 17.31 5.36 0.82
CA VAL A 147 17.88 6.71 1.05
C VAL A 147 16.85 7.68 1.60
N PHE A 148 15.61 7.61 1.12
CA PHE A 148 14.51 8.47 1.59
C PHE A 148 13.91 8.04 2.92
N PHE A 149 14.11 6.80 3.35
CA PHE A 149 13.49 6.27 4.57
C PHE A 149 13.84 7.03 5.85
N PRO A 150 15.10 7.41 6.14
CA PRO A 150 15.41 8.24 7.30
C PRO A 150 14.69 9.60 7.28
N TRP A 151 14.58 10.21 6.11
CA TRP A 151 13.86 11.47 5.93
C TRP A 151 12.36 11.31 6.23
N LEU A 152 11.73 10.23 5.78
CA LEU A 152 10.35 9.91 6.12
C LEU A 152 10.15 9.86 7.63
N ILE A 153 11.02 9.19 8.37
CA ILE A 153 10.94 9.08 9.83
C ILE A 153 11.13 10.45 10.49
N ILE A 154 12.14 11.23 10.07
CA ILE A 154 12.39 12.56 10.61
C ILE A 154 11.21 13.48 10.37
N LEU A 155 10.67 13.52 9.16
CA LEU A 155 9.52 14.34 8.81
C LEU A 155 8.27 13.91 9.59
N PHE A 156 8.07 12.60 9.80
CA PHE A 156 6.97 12.08 10.60
C PHE A 156 7.07 12.51 12.08
N LEU A 157 8.27 12.46 12.66
CA LEU A 157 8.50 12.95 14.03
C LEU A 157 8.27 14.46 14.12
N LEU A 158 8.74 15.23 13.14
CA LEU A 158 8.48 16.68 13.07
C LEU A 158 6.99 17.02 12.96
N LEU A 159 6.19 16.12 12.38
CA LEU A 159 4.75 16.27 12.30
C LEU A 159 4.06 15.96 13.64
N ILE A 160 4.44 14.85 14.28
CA ILE A 160 3.72 14.33 15.45
C ILE A 160 4.10 15.04 16.74
N VAL A 161 5.39 15.37 16.96
CA VAL A 161 5.86 15.98 18.21
C VAL A 161 5.13 17.29 18.55
N PRO A 162 4.91 18.23 17.63
CA PRO A 162 4.17 19.46 17.93
C PRO A 162 2.68 19.27 18.23
N LEU A 163 2.12 18.11 17.88
CA LEU A 163 0.71 17.80 18.18
C LEU A 163 0.49 17.28 19.60
N LEU A 164 1.53 16.75 20.24
CA LEU A 164 1.42 16.16 21.59
C LEU A 164 0.76 17.07 22.62
N PRO A 165 1.06 18.40 22.70
CA PRO A 165 0.38 19.30 23.64
C PRO A 165 -1.11 19.51 23.37
N LYS A 166 -1.58 19.18 22.15
CA LYS A 166 -3.00 19.33 21.73
C LYS A 166 -3.82 18.07 21.95
N PHE A 167 -3.22 17.00 22.46
CA PHE A 167 -3.91 15.74 22.71
C PHE A 167 -4.95 15.89 23.82
N ASN A 168 -6.21 15.58 23.50
CA ASN A 168 -7.30 15.52 24.45
C ASN A 168 -7.72 14.07 24.66
N MET A 169 -7.38 13.53 25.84
CA MET A 169 -7.70 12.13 26.17
C MET A 169 -9.20 11.85 26.30
N ASN A 170 -10.02 12.89 26.51
CA ASN A 170 -11.48 12.75 26.57
C ASN A 170 -12.07 12.33 25.20
N ASN A 171 -11.36 12.61 24.10
CA ASN A 171 -11.80 12.22 22.76
C ASN A 171 -11.81 10.69 22.54
N PHE A 172 -11.21 9.90 23.44
CA PHE A 172 -11.23 8.44 23.41
C PHE A 172 -12.36 7.83 24.25
N LEU A 173 -13.10 8.65 25.00
CA LEU A 173 -14.12 8.17 25.93
C LEU A 173 -15.53 8.34 25.36
N PRO A 174 -16.45 7.41 25.67
CA PRO A 174 -16.22 6.14 26.37
C PRO A 174 -15.62 5.06 25.46
N VAL A 175 -14.70 4.26 26.01
CA VAL A 175 -14.06 3.16 25.25
C VAL A 175 -15.05 2.01 25.07
N MET A 176 -15.12 1.44 23.85
CA MET A 176 -15.98 0.30 23.47
C MET A 176 -17.49 0.54 23.67
N GLU A 177 -17.94 1.78 23.56
CA GLU A 177 -19.35 2.16 23.72
C GLU A 177 -20.28 1.36 22.79
N TYR A 178 -19.85 1.14 21.55
CA TYR A 178 -20.61 0.41 20.53
C TYR A 178 -20.23 -1.09 20.45
N GLY A 179 -19.46 -1.57 21.42
CA GLY A 179 -19.01 -2.96 21.50
C GLY A 179 -17.90 -3.33 20.48
N VAL A 180 -17.60 -4.62 20.39
CA VAL A 180 -16.46 -5.14 19.60
C VAL A 180 -16.71 -5.16 18.09
N LYS A 181 -17.97 -5.26 17.65
CA LYS A 181 -18.31 -5.44 16.23
C LYS A 181 -17.85 -4.28 15.33
N PRO A 182 -18.03 -3.00 15.68
CA PRO A 182 -17.49 -1.88 14.91
C PRO A 182 -15.95 -1.90 14.81
N ILE A 183 -15.26 -2.27 15.90
CA ILE A 183 -13.80 -2.39 15.94
C ILE A 183 -13.31 -3.45 14.95
N LEU A 184 -13.95 -4.62 14.92
CA LEU A 184 -13.61 -5.67 13.97
C LEU A 184 -13.90 -5.26 12.52
N ARG A 185 -14.99 -4.55 12.26
CA ARG A 185 -15.31 -4.01 10.93
C ARG A 185 -14.27 -2.99 10.47
N GLY A 186 -13.90 -2.04 11.33
CA GLY A 186 -12.86 -1.09 11.04
C GLY A 186 -11.52 -1.78 10.76
N GLY A 187 -11.13 -2.75 11.60
CA GLY A 187 -9.92 -3.56 11.37
C GLY A 187 -9.93 -4.29 10.04
N PHE A 188 -11.09 -4.81 9.63
CA PHE A 188 -11.28 -5.46 8.33
C PHE A 188 -11.16 -4.47 7.15
N SER A 189 -11.77 -3.29 7.28
CA SER A 189 -11.63 -2.22 6.28
C SER A 189 -10.16 -1.80 6.12
N PHE A 190 -9.44 -1.59 7.22
CA PHE A 190 -8.01 -1.29 7.20
C PHE A 190 -7.20 -2.41 6.54
N TYR A 191 -7.50 -3.67 6.88
CA TYR A 191 -6.84 -4.82 6.25
C TYR A 191 -6.99 -4.81 4.73
N GLY A 192 -8.18 -4.48 4.22
CA GLY A 192 -8.47 -4.40 2.79
C GLY A 192 -7.71 -3.31 2.03
N LEU A 193 -7.18 -2.30 2.74
CA LEU A 193 -6.40 -1.20 2.15
C LEU A 193 -4.89 -1.53 2.00
N GLN A 194 -4.44 -2.72 2.44
CA GLN A 194 -3.01 -3.03 2.53
C GLN A 194 -2.47 -3.94 1.42
N GLU A 195 -3.15 -4.25 0.41
CA GLU A 195 -2.90 -5.05 -0.82
C GLU A 195 -1.49 -5.64 -0.99
N MET A 196 -0.89 -6.18 0.09
CA MET A 196 0.52 -6.62 0.13
C MET A 196 0.81 -7.83 -0.76
N SER A 197 -0.20 -8.46 -1.38
CA SER A 197 -0.02 -9.52 -2.37
C SER A 197 0.84 -9.12 -3.57
N VAL A 198 0.91 -7.81 -3.86
CA VAL A 198 1.83 -7.22 -4.86
C VAL A 198 3.28 -7.65 -4.61
N LEU A 199 3.69 -7.71 -3.34
CA LEU A 199 5.07 -8.04 -2.96
C LEU A 199 5.47 -9.48 -3.31
N LEU A 200 4.50 -10.39 -3.53
CA LEU A 200 4.76 -11.76 -3.96
C LEU A 200 5.49 -11.83 -5.33
N MET A 201 5.35 -10.80 -6.17
CA MET A 201 6.06 -10.70 -7.44
C MET A 201 7.57 -10.47 -7.26
N PHE A 202 7.99 -9.88 -6.15
CA PHE A 202 9.37 -9.46 -5.92
C PHE A 202 10.20 -10.40 -5.05
N TYR A 203 9.65 -11.51 -4.60
CA TYR A 203 10.35 -12.49 -3.75
C TYR A 203 11.66 -13.02 -4.35
N PRO A 204 11.76 -13.29 -5.68
CA PRO A 204 13.02 -13.75 -6.27
C PRO A 204 14.19 -12.76 -6.15
N PHE A 205 13.88 -11.48 -5.91
CA PHE A 205 14.84 -10.41 -5.81
C PHE A 205 15.30 -10.13 -4.36
N VAL A 206 14.81 -10.90 -3.37
CA VAL A 206 15.18 -10.73 -1.96
C VAL A 206 16.25 -11.73 -1.55
N ALA A 207 17.34 -11.23 -0.94
CA ALA A 207 18.44 -12.07 -0.45
C ALA A 207 18.00 -12.96 0.70
N LYS A 208 18.14 -14.26 0.55
CA LYS A 208 17.87 -15.31 1.54
C LYS A 208 16.43 -15.35 2.07
N MET A 209 15.78 -16.50 2.02
CA MET A 209 14.40 -16.75 2.43
C MET A 209 14.09 -16.35 3.89
N ARG A 210 15.04 -16.54 4.83
CA ARG A 210 14.91 -16.02 6.21
C ARG A 210 14.75 -14.50 6.28
N GLY A 211 15.15 -13.77 5.23
CA GLY A 211 14.98 -12.33 5.10
C GLY A 211 13.54 -11.88 4.87
N LEU A 212 12.70 -12.71 4.23
CA LEU A 212 11.30 -12.37 3.98
C LEU A 212 10.53 -12.19 5.28
N ARG A 213 10.61 -13.18 6.19
CA ARG A 213 9.89 -13.13 7.48
C ARG A 213 10.27 -11.89 8.29
N SER A 214 11.58 -11.65 8.46
CA SER A 214 12.04 -10.48 9.21
C SER A 214 11.72 -9.16 8.50
N GLY A 215 11.75 -9.14 7.16
CA GLY A 215 11.37 -7.97 6.35
C GLY A 215 9.90 -7.60 6.53
N PHE A 216 8.99 -8.59 6.44
CA PHE A 216 7.56 -8.36 6.69
C PHE A 216 7.29 -7.91 8.13
N THR A 217 7.85 -8.59 9.12
CA THR A 217 7.64 -8.24 10.53
C THR A 217 8.12 -6.81 10.82
N ALA A 218 9.31 -6.44 10.35
CA ALA A 218 9.85 -5.10 10.56
C ALA A 218 9.07 -4.03 9.76
N GLY A 219 8.76 -4.30 8.50
CA GLY A 219 8.03 -3.35 7.64
C GLY A 219 6.60 -3.09 8.13
N ILE A 220 5.86 -4.14 8.50
CA ILE A 220 4.51 -4.02 9.09
C ILE A 220 4.59 -3.35 10.46
N GLY A 221 5.60 -3.68 11.28
CA GLY A 221 5.80 -3.05 12.59
C GLY A 221 5.98 -1.54 12.47
N VAL A 222 6.90 -1.09 11.61
CA VAL A 222 7.17 0.35 11.42
C VAL A 222 6.02 1.05 10.71
N GLY A 223 5.54 0.51 9.58
CA GLY A 223 4.43 1.11 8.84
C GLY A 223 3.14 1.13 9.66
N GLY A 224 2.85 0.04 10.38
CA GLY A 224 1.72 -0.05 11.30
C GLY A 224 1.82 0.94 12.46
N ALA A 225 3.00 1.13 13.05
CA ALA A 225 3.22 2.13 14.09
C ALA A 225 2.95 3.56 13.59
N ILE A 226 3.41 3.90 12.39
CA ILE A 226 3.15 5.21 11.76
C ILE A 226 1.64 5.42 11.57
N LEU A 227 0.94 4.44 11.00
CA LEU A 227 -0.51 4.52 10.79
C LEU A 227 -1.30 4.56 12.11
N PHE A 228 -0.87 3.78 13.10
CA PHE A 228 -1.45 3.80 14.44
C PHE A 228 -1.30 5.16 15.11
N ILE A 229 -0.08 5.72 15.12
CA ILE A 229 0.17 7.04 15.71
C ILE A 229 -0.61 8.13 14.98
N THR A 230 -0.73 8.05 13.65
CA THR A 230 -1.53 8.99 12.85
C THR A 230 -3.01 8.88 13.21
N THR A 231 -3.55 7.66 13.37
CA THR A 231 -4.95 7.43 13.76
C THR A 231 -5.22 7.94 15.18
N VAL A 232 -4.34 7.60 16.14
CA VAL A 232 -4.41 8.11 17.51
C VAL A 232 -4.35 9.64 17.54
N GLY A 233 -3.42 10.23 16.81
CA GLY A 233 -3.28 11.69 16.70
C GLY A 233 -4.53 12.35 16.11
N SER A 234 -5.14 11.75 15.10
CA SER A 234 -6.38 12.26 14.51
C SER A 234 -7.53 12.26 15.50
N ILE A 235 -7.75 11.15 16.21
CA ILE A 235 -8.81 11.09 17.26
C ILE A 235 -8.47 12.01 18.42
N ALA A 236 -7.23 12.02 18.91
CA ALA A 236 -6.82 12.83 20.06
C ALA A 236 -6.98 14.35 19.84
N VAL A 237 -6.68 14.84 18.63
CA VAL A 237 -6.67 16.28 18.32
C VAL A 237 -7.96 16.74 17.68
N LEU A 238 -8.49 15.99 16.69
CA LEU A 238 -9.67 16.37 15.93
C LEU A 238 -10.98 15.87 16.57
N GLY A 239 -10.91 14.81 17.35
CA GLY A 239 -12.08 14.09 17.85
C GLY A 239 -12.72 13.18 16.79
N GLU A 240 -13.68 12.36 17.20
CA GLU A 240 -14.37 11.39 16.34
C GLU A 240 -15.10 12.07 15.18
N ALA A 241 -15.90 13.09 15.48
CA ALA A 241 -16.77 13.71 14.49
C ALA A 241 -16.01 14.37 13.32
N LEU A 242 -14.93 15.12 13.60
CA LEU A 242 -14.12 15.72 12.53
C LEU A 242 -13.33 14.65 11.78
N THR A 243 -12.77 13.66 12.49
CA THR A 243 -12.00 12.59 11.85
C THR A 243 -12.86 11.78 10.89
N THR A 244 -14.12 11.51 11.23
CA THR A 244 -15.06 10.77 10.38
C THR A 244 -15.48 11.54 9.14
N ASN A 245 -15.75 12.85 9.30
CA ASN A 245 -16.31 13.69 8.23
C ASN A 245 -15.28 14.30 7.27
N GLN A 246 -13.99 14.21 7.59
CA GLN A 246 -12.91 14.68 6.71
C GLN A 246 -12.49 13.58 5.73
N LEU A 247 -12.28 13.93 4.45
CA LEU A 247 -11.71 13.01 3.46
C LEU A 247 -10.28 12.62 3.80
N PHE A 248 -9.50 13.61 4.28
CA PHE A 248 -8.09 13.48 4.60
C PHE A 248 -7.80 13.98 6.02
N PRO A 249 -8.21 13.23 7.08
CA PRO A 249 -8.06 13.69 8.47
C PRO A 249 -6.59 13.98 8.84
N ALA A 250 -5.65 13.18 8.35
CA ALA A 250 -4.22 13.40 8.61
C ALA A 250 -3.74 14.74 8.04
N TYR A 251 -4.28 15.18 6.89
CA TYR A 251 -3.98 16.49 6.32
C TYR A 251 -4.60 17.64 7.16
N THR A 252 -5.83 17.46 7.61
CA THR A 252 -6.48 18.39 8.55
C THR A 252 -5.73 18.45 9.88
N LEU A 253 -5.24 17.30 10.38
CA LEU A 253 -4.40 17.22 11.57
C LEU A 253 -3.10 18.04 11.40
N ALA A 254 -2.44 17.92 10.26
CA ALA A 254 -1.23 18.71 9.97
C ALA A 254 -1.50 20.21 9.92
N LYS A 255 -2.63 20.64 9.36
CA LYS A 255 -3.06 22.06 9.35
C LYS A 255 -3.31 22.62 10.75
N ASN A 256 -3.63 21.79 11.73
CA ASN A 256 -3.81 22.23 13.12
C ASN A 256 -2.47 22.50 13.84
N ILE A 257 -1.33 22.25 13.21
CA ILE A 257 -0.03 22.56 13.78
C ILE A 257 0.26 24.05 13.52
N SER A 258 0.21 24.87 14.57
CA SER A 258 0.70 26.24 14.55
C SER A 258 1.80 26.38 15.59
N ILE A 259 3.02 26.65 15.16
CA ILE A 259 4.15 26.89 16.07
C ILE A 259 4.53 28.37 15.91
N GLY A 260 4.05 29.21 16.82
CA GLY A 260 4.53 30.57 17.05
C GLY A 260 4.60 31.48 15.83
N HIS A 261 3.59 31.52 14.95
CA HIS A 261 3.56 32.33 13.71
C HIS A 261 4.73 32.11 12.72
N PHE A 262 5.68 31.25 13.03
CA PHE A 262 6.87 30.99 12.21
C PHE A 262 6.74 29.78 11.29
N LEU A 263 5.93 28.78 11.65
CA LEU A 263 5.68 27.57 10.87
C LEU A 263 4.16 27.47 10.56
N GLU A 264 3.73 28.21 9.54
CA GLU A 264 2.31 28.28 9.13
C GLU A 264 1.91 27.22 8.08
N ARG A 265 2.86 26.48 7.49
CA ARG A 265 2.61 25.50 6.43
C ARG A 265 3.23 24.14 6.72
N VAL A 266 2.93 23.61 7.92
CA VAL A 266 3.44 22.29 8.36
C VAL A 266 2.78 21.14 7.59
N GLU A 267 1.61 21.38 6.99
CA GLU A 267 0.95 20.42 6.11
C GLU A 267 1.81 19.98 4.92
N GLY A 268 2.74 20.83 4.46
CA GLY A 268 3.73 20.48 3.43
C GLY A 268 4.62 19.30 3.82
N ILE A 269 4.87 19.11 5.12
CA ILE A 269 5.63 17.96 5.64
C ILE A 269 4.84 16.65 5.39
N LEU A 270 3.55 16.64 5.74
CA LEU A 270 2.71 15.48 5.51
C LEU A 270 2.56 15.16 4.02
N ILE A 271 2.40 16.20 3.18
CA ILE A 271 2.35 16.05 1.73
C ILE A 271 3.63 15.36 1.23
N SER A 272 4.80 15.79 1.69
CA SER A 272 6.09 15.22 1.30
C SER A 272 6.20 13.74 1.69
N ILE A 273 5.79 13.37 2.93
CA ILE A 273 5.76 11.98 3.40
C ILE A 273 4.83 11.16 2.51
N TRP A 274 3.63 11.67 2.23
CA TRP A 274 2.62 10.94 1.49
C TRP A 274 3.00 10.78 0.01
N VAL A 275 3.41 11.86 -0.66
CA VAL A 275 3.83 11.82 -2.08
C VAL A 275 4.98 10.82 -2.27
N LEU A 276 5.95 10.81 -1.36
CA LEU A 276 7.05 9.86 -1.43
C LEU A 276 6.59 8.41 -1.24
N SER A 277 5.70 8.18 -0.27
CA SER A 277 5.23 6.83 0.03
C SER A 277 4.28 6.28 -1.04
N ILE A 278 3.34 7.09 -1.53
CA ILE A 278 2.45 6.67 -2.62
C ILE A 278 3.21 6.44 -3.93
N PHE A 279 4.25 7.26 -4.21
CA PHE A 279 5.12 7.06 -5.37
C PHE A 279 5.76 5.67 -5.35
N ILE A 280 6.39 5.29 -4.26
CA ILE A 280 7.00 3.95 -4.13
C ILE A 280 5.94 2.85 -4.25
N LYS A 281 4.75 3.03 -3.67
CA LYS A 281 3.64 2.07 -3.77
C LYS A 281 3.17 1.93 -5.22
N ILE A 282 2.99 3.03 -5.95
CA ILE A 282 2.59 3.02 -7.38
C ILE A 282 3.67 2.32 -8.23
N VAL A 283 4.95 2.68 -8.06
CA VAL A 283 6.07 2.08 -8.82
C VAL A 283 6.10 0.56 -8.60
N LEU A 284 6.02 0.10 -7.34
CA LEU A 284 5.99 -1.34 -7.04
C LEU A 284 4.78 -2.03 -7.68
N THR A 285 3.60 -1.47 -7.55
CA THR A 285 2.36 -2.07 -8.04
C THR A 285 2.32 -2.12 -9.56
N PHE A 286 2.70 -1.03 -10.22
CA PHE A 286 2.80 -0.97 -11.69
C PHE A 286 3.87 -1.93 -12.21
N HIS A 287 5.04 -2.00 -11.57
CA HIS A 287 6.11 -2.92 -11.96
C HIS A 287 5.70 -4.39 -11.74
N ALA A 288 4.99 -4.71 -10.65
CA ALA A 288 4.45 -6.06 -10.43
C ALA A 288 3.47 -6.47 -11.54
N SER A 289 2.61 -5.57 -11.96
CA SER A 289 1.69 -5.77 -13.09
C SER A 289 2.46 -6.00 -14.40
N LEU A 290 3.44 -5.14 -14.70
CA LEU A 290 4.29 -5.25 -15.88
C LEU A 290 5.02 -6.61 -15.94
N LEU A 291 5.70 -7.00 -14.84
CA LEU A 291 6.38 -8.30 -14.75
C LEU A 291 5.41 -9.46 -14.99
N GLY A 292 4.21 -9.38 -14.46
CA GLY A 292 3.19 -10.39 -14.66
C GLY A 292 2.75 -10.48 -16.11
N PHE A 293 2.50 -9.37 -16.81
CA PHE A 293 2.18 -9.36 -18.24
C PHE A 293 3.31 -9.96 -19.08
N VAL A 294 4.56 -9.55 -18.82
CA VAL A 294 5.75 -10.09 -19.50
C VAL A 294 5.84 -11.60 -19.37
N GLN A 295 5.60 -12.13 -18.17
CA GLN A 295 5.67 -13.57 -17.90
C GLN A 295 4.51 -14.36 -18.54
N ILE A 296 3.28 -13.84 -18.47
CA ILE A 296 2.10 -14.49 -19.09
C ILE A 296 2.25 -14.57 -20.60
N LEU A 297 2.74 -13.49 -21.23
CA LEU A 297 2.92 -13.37 -22.67
C LEU A 297 4.24 -13.99 -23.16
N ASN A 298 5.11 -14.43 -22.25
CA ASN A 298 6.46 -14.96 -22.53
C ASN A 298 7.32 -13.98 -23.37
N ILE A 299 7.24 -12.70 -23.05
CA ILE A 299 8.05 -11.65 -23.68
C ILE A 299 9.44 -11.63 -23.04
N LYS A 300 10.48 -11.42 -23.83
CA LYS A 300 11.87 -11.46 -23.36
C LYS A 300 12.31 -10.15 -22.70
N ASP A 301 11.80 -9.02 -23.15
CA ASP A 301 12.15 -7.68 -22.67
C ASP A 301 10.88 -6.92 -22.23
N GLU A 302 10.87 -6.41 -21.03
CA GLU A 302 9.74 -5.66 -20.46
C GLU A 302 9.66 -4.22 -20.98
N LYS A 303 10.78 -3.65 -21.45
CA LYS A 303 10.88 -2.23 -21.80
C LYS A 303 9.86 -1.74 -22.82
N PRO A 304 9.53 -2.49 -23.89
CA PRO A 304 8.53 -2.05 -24.85
C PRO A 304 7.11 -1.92 -24.28
N LEU A 305 6.78 -2.68 -23.23
CA LEU A 305 5.46 -2.67 -22.61
C LEU A 305 5.28 -1.54 -21.60
N ILE A 306 6.35 -0.93 -21.10
CA ILE A 306 6.29 0.10 -20.06
C ILE A 306 5.44 1.29 -20.52
N ALA A 307 5.73 1.86 -21.69
CA ALA A 307 5.05 3.06 -22.17
C ALA A 307 3.54 2.82 -22.47
N PRO A 308 3.14 1.78 -23.23
CA PRO A 308 1.72 1.54 -23.49
C PRO A 308 0.92 1.23 -22.21
N LEU A 309 1.48 0.46 -21.27
CA LEU A 309 0.82 0.21 -20.00
C LEU A 309 0.75 1.48 -19.13
N ALA A 310 1.78 2.32 -19.14
CA ALA A 310 1.75 3.59 -18.41
C ALA A 310 0.69 4.55 -18.97
N LEU A 311 0.53 4.65 -20.28
CA LEU A 311 -0.55 5.41 -20.90
C LEU A 311 -1.94 4.84 -20.54
N GLY A 312 -2.09 3.52 -20.62
CA GLY A 312 -3.31 2.85 -20.20
C GLY A 312 -3.63 3.07 -18.71
N MET A 313 -2.62 3.18 -17.83
CA MET A 313 -2.79 3.49 -16.41
C MET A 313 -3.40 4.89 -16.20
N ILE A 314 -2.96 5.91 -16.97
CA ILE A 314 -3.54 7.25 -16.93
C ILE A 314 -5.01 7.21 -17.38
N VAL A 315 -5.29 6.58 -18.52
CA VAL A 315 -6.65 6.48 -19.06
C VAL A 315 -7.58 5.76 -18.06
N LEU A 316 -7.13 4.63 -17.51
CA LEU A 316 -7.91 3.88 -16.53
C LEU A 316 -8.10 4.65 -15.23
N SER A 317 -7.09 5.40 -14.80
CA SER A 317 -7.17 6.29 -13.64
C SER A 317 -8.29 7.33 -13.81
N LEU A 318 -8.32 8.01 -14.94
CA LEU A 318 -9.36 9.03 -15.23
C LEU A 318 -10.75 8.40 -15.35
N MET A 319 -10.85 7.20 -15.93
CA MET A 319 -12.14 6.49 -16.05
C MET A 319 -12.68 6.02 -14.69
N CYS A 320 -11.80 5.59 -13.78
CA CYS A 320 -12.19 5.11 -12.45
C CYS A 320 -12.55 6.23 -11.48
N TYR A 321 -12.21 7.49 -11.80
CA TYR A 321 -12.46 8.66 -10.96
C TYR A 321 -13.44 9.66 -11.60
N PRO A 322 -14.69 9.25 -11.91
CA PRO A 322 -15.66 10.15 -12.53
C PRO A 322 -16.12 11.28 -11.60
N ASN A 323 -16.23 11.00 -10.30
CA ASN A 323 -16.49 11.99 -9.26
C ASN A 323 -16.18 11.46 -7.86
N THR A 324 -15.99 12.37 -6.91
CA THR A 324 -15.58 12.08 -5.52
C THR A 324 -16.61 11.25 -4.74
N ILE A 325 -17.90 11.52 -4.96
CA ILE A 325 -19.00 10.85 -4.23
C ILE A 325 -19.02 9.37 -4.59
N TYR A 326 -18.92 9.07 -5.88
CA TYR A 326 -18.89 7.70 -6.39
C TYR A 326 -17.71 6.90 -5.80
N ILE A 327 -16.54 7.53 -5.72
CA ILE A 327 -15.34 6.86 -5.20
C ILE A 327 -15.48 6.55 -3.71
N ASN A 328 -15.91 7.52 -2.91
CA ASN A 328 -16.06 7.32 -1.47
C ASN A 328 -17.11 6.26 -1.13
N ASP A 329 -18.24 6.28 -1.81
CA ASP A 329 -19.31 5.30 -1.58
C ASP A 329 -18.93 3.91 -2.10
N TYR A 330 -18.41 3.83 -3.33
CA TYR A 330 -18.12 2.55 -3.97
C TYR A 330 -16.87 1.89 -3.40
N LEU A 331 -15.76 2.64 -3.30
CA LEU A 331 -14.51 2.11 -2.75
C LEU A 331 -14.63 1.87 -1.23
N GLY A 332 -15.27 2.77 -0.49
CA GLY A 332 -15.45 2.62 0.95
C GLY A 332 -16.21 1.35 1.34
N ARG A 333 -17.23 0.97 0.56
CA ARG A 333 -18.06 -0.22 0.87
C ARG A 333 -17.58 -1.51 0.23
N ASN A 334 -17.07 -1.45 -1.01
CA ASN A 334 -16.82 -2.65 -1.81
C ASN A 334 -15.33 -2.99 -1.94
N TRP A 335 -14.42 -2.05 -1.67
CA TRP A 335 -13.00 -2.27 -1.88
C TRP A 335 -12.44 -3.38 -0.98
N ALA A 336 -12.72 -3.35 0.32
CA ALA A 336 -12.20 -4.35 1.24
C ALA A 336 -12.63 -5.78 0.87
N PRO A 337 -13.92 -6.09 0.62
CA PRO A 337 -14.33 -7.42 0.14
C PRO A 337 -13.70 -7.80 -1.20
N PHE A 338 -13.58 -6.85 -2.15
CA PHE A 338 -12.97 -7.12 -3.44
C PHE A 338 -11.47 -7.41 -3.34
N SER A 339 -10.72 -6.60 -2.60
CA SER A 339 -9.28 -6.77 -2.42
C SER A 339 -8.94 -8.10 -1.71
N LEU A 340 -9.81 -8.60 -0.82
CA LEU A 340 -9.64 -9.88 -0.13
C LEU A 340 -9.51 -11.08 -1.08
N ILE A 341 -10.15 -11.02 -2.23
CA ILE A 341 -10.04 -12.09 -3.24
C ILE A 341 -8.56 -12.27 -3.59
N PHE A 342 -7.84 -11.17 -3.78
CA PHE A 342 -6.44 -11.17 -4.22
C PHE A 342 -5.43 -11.16 -3.06
N THR A 343 -5.82 -10.65 -1.91
CA THR A 343 -4.90 -10.56 -0.77
C THR A 343 -4.97 -11.77 0.16
N LEU A 344 -6.11 -12.44 0.25
CA LEU A 344 -6.30 -13.59 1.15
C LEU A 344 -6.71 -14.85 0.39
N PHE A 345 -7.85 -14.83 -0.32
CA PHE A 345 -8.46 -16.06 -0.85
C PHE A 345 -7.61 -16.74 -1.92
N LEU A 346 -7.13 -16.01 -2.92
CA LEU A 346 -6.28 -16.59 -3.97
C LEU A 346 -4.91 -17.07 -3.44
N PRO A 347 -4.15 -16.31 -2.62
CA PRO A 347 -2.92 -16.81 -2.00
C PRO A 347 -3.16 -18.04 -1.11
N LEU A 348 -4.25 -18.06 -0.33
CA LEU A 348 -4.62 -19.21 0.50
C LEU A 348 -4.97 -20.43 -0.36
N MET A 349 -5.76 -20.24 -1.41
CA MET A 349 -6.06 -21.29 -2.39
C MET A 349 -4.77 -21.87 -3.00
N LEU A 350 -3.84 -21.01 -3.43
CA LEU A 350 -2.54 -21.47 -3.96
C LEU A 350 -1.78 -22.27 -2.93
N LEU A 351 -1.75 -21.86 -1.66
CA LEU A 351 -1.06 -22.58 -0.60
C LEU A 351 -1.70 -23.97 -0.36
N VAL A 352 -3.03 -24.03 -0.21
CA VAL A 352 -3.77 -25.27 0.02
C VAL A 352 -3.59 -26.24 -1.15
N VAL A 353 -3.76 -25.79 -2.40
CA VAL A 353 -3.56 -26.63 -3.59
C VAL A 353 -2.11 -27.12 -3.67
N SER A 354 -1.14 -26.27 -3.30
CA SER A 354 0.27 -26.67 -3.29
C SER A 354 0.56 -27.80 -2.27
N TRP A 355 -0.15 -27.81 -1.15
CA TRP A 355 -0.03 -28.88 -0.15
C TRP A 355 -0.68 -30.18 -0.64
N ILE A 356 -1.89 -30.11 -1.17
CA ILE A 356 -2.62 -31.27 -1.70
C ILE A 356 -1.82 -31.93 -2.83
N ARG A 357 -1.31 -31.15 -3.75
CA ARG A 357 -0.53 -31.65 -4.89
C ARG A 357 0.93 -31.95 -4.56
N ARG A 358 1.36 -31.75 -3.30
CA ARG A 358 2.76 -31.88 -2.83
C ARG A 358 3.77 -31.13 -3.72
N LYS A 359 3.33 -30.05 -4.37
CA LYS A 359 4.16 -29.23 -5.24
C LYS A 359 5.09 -28.33 -4.42
N ARG A 360 6.36 -28.30 -4.79
CA ARG A 360 7.40 -27.40 -4.23
C ARG A 360 8.29 -26.94 -5.37
N SER A 361 8.95 -25.79 -5.23
CA SER A 361 10.06 -25.47 -6.12
C SER A 361 11.21 -26.46 -5.86
N PHE A 362 11.82 -26.97 -6.92
CA PHE A 362 13.09 -27.67 -6.76
C PHE A 362 14.15 -26.65 -6.34
N PRO A 363 15.00 -26.94 -5.35
CA PRO A 363 16.17 -26.11 -5.11
C PRO A 363 17.00 -26.13 -6.41
N HIS A 364 17.23 -24.95 -6.98
CA HIS A 364 18.21 -24.84 -8.06
C HIS A 364 19.58 -25.19 -7.47
N PRO A 365 20.36 -26.08 -8.15
CA PRO A 365 21.69 -26.44 -7.73
C PRO A 365 22.62 -25.22 -7.70
#